data_cdd0156500142266c1c1aabfaf163627
#
_entry.id   cdd0156500142266c1c1aabfaf163627
#
_cell.length_a   1.000
_cell.length_b   1.000
_cell.length_c   1.000
_cell.angle_alpha   90.00
_cell.angle_beta   90.00
_cell.angle_gamma   90.00
#
_symmetry.space_group_name_H-M   'P 1'
#
loop_
_entity.id
_entity.type
_entity.pdbx_description
1 polymer ?
#
loop_
_entity_poly.entity_id
_entity_poly.type
_entity_poly.pdbx_seq_one_letter_code
_entity_poly.pdbx_strand_id
1 'polypeptide(L)' 'MFEYTIEVPHTTVRETRNSLDECWDICYDLAQEYGIAEVVTYALNGPRVLHGSYTDKD' A
#
# COMPACT_ATOMS: atom_id res chain seq x y z
N MET A 1 8.85 -16.13 1.14
CA MET A 1 9.01 -14.86 0.45
C MET A 1 7.90 -13.92 0.83
N PHE A 2 8.24 -12.68 1.15
CA PHE A 2 7.29 -11.70 1.59
C PHE A 2 6.80 -10.86 0.43
N GLU A 3 5.53 -10.59 0.41
CA GLU A 3 4.96 -9.66 -0.55
C GLU A 3 4.25 -8.56 0.21
N TYR A 4 4.40 -7.35 -0.29
CA TYR A 4 3.67 -6.21 0.25
C TYR A 4 2.68 -5.75 -0.80
N THR A 5 1.53 -5.28 -0.34
CA THR A 5 0.49 -4.79 -1.23
C THR A 5 0.26 -3.32 -0.96
N ILE A 6 0.23 -2.52 -2.03
CA ILE A 6 -0.13 -1.12 -1.91
C ILE A 6 -1.58 -1.00 -2.35
N GLU A 7 -2.41 -0.45 -1.50
CA GLU A 7 -3.85 -0.34 -1.76
C GLU A 7 -4.30 1.10 -1.67
N VAL A 8 -5.26 1.45 -2.50
CA VAL A 8 -5.95 2.73 -2.38
C VAL A 8 -7.32 2.44 -1.80
N PRO A 9 -7.62 2.92 -0.58
CA PRO A 9 -8.91 2.64 0.06
C PRO A 9 -10.08 3.08 -0.80
N HIS A 10 -11.15 2.31 -0.72
CA HIS A 10 -12.41 2.59 -1.43
C HIS A 10 -12.29 2.44 -2.93
N THR A 11 -11.21 1.83 -3.41
CA THR A 11 -11.05 1.54 -4.83
C THR A 11 -10.56 0.13 -5.00
N THR A 12 -10.44 -0.33 -6.24
CA THR A 12 -9.84 -1.62 -6.53
C THR A 12 -8.38 -1.51 -6.94
N VAL A 13 -7.80 -0.32 -6.79
CA VAL A 13 -6.41 -0.09 -7.18
C VAL A 13 -5.49 -0.76 -6.17
N ARG A 14 -4.63 -1.65 -6.67
CA ARG A 14 -3.64 -2.29 -5.80
C ARG A 14 -2.47 -2.77 -6.63
N GLU A 15 -1.30 -2.75 -6.00
CA GLU A 15 -0.06 -3.21 -6.58
C GLU A 15 0.65 -4.08 -5.57
N THR A 16 1.45 -5.02 -6.06
CA THR A 16 2.18 -5.91 -5.18
C THR A 16 3.65 -5.88 -5.54
N ARG A 17 4.49 -5.80 -4.53
CA ARG A 17 5.95 -5.80 -4.73
C ARG A 17 6.59 -6.58 -3.60
N ASN A 18 7.84 -7.00 -3.83
CA ASN A 18 8.59 -7.77 -2.85
C ASN A 18 9.47 -6.89 -1.97
N SER A 19 9.70 -5.66 -2.36
CA SER A 19 10.59 -4.75 -1.65
C SER A 19 9.78 -3.64 -1.01
N LEU A 20 9.99 -3.43 0.28
CA LEU A 20 9.27 -2.38 0.99
C LEU A 20 9.65 -1.00 0.46
N ASP A 21 10.91 -0.81 0.07
CA ASP A 21 11.34 0.47 -0.49
C ASP A 21 10.57 0.81 -1.76
N GLU A 22 10.40 -0.19 -2.63
CA GLU A 22 9.61 0.02 -3.85
C GLU A 22 8.15 0.31 -3.51
N CYS A 23 7.65 -0.35 -2.49
CA CYS A 23 6.26 -0.14 -2.09
C CYS A 23 6.03 1.29 -1.63
N TRP A 24 6.98 1.86 -0.89
CA TRP A 24 6.82 3.24 -0.45
C TRP A 24 6.81 4.22 -1.60
N ASP A 25 7.64 3.98 -2.62
CA ASP A 25 7.63 4.84 -3.80
C ASP A 25 6.29 4.78 -4.53
N ILE A 26 5.77 3.58 -4.71
CA ILE A 26 4.47 3.39 -5.38
C ILE A 26 3.36 3.99 -4.52
N CYS A 27 3.44 3.77 -3.22
CA CYS A 27 2.42 4.29 -2.31
C CYS A 27 2.36 5.81 -2.38
N TYR A 28 3.51 6.46 -2.42
CA TYR A 28 3.58 7.90 -2.52
C TYR A 28 2.90 8.40 -3.80
N ASP A 29 3.24 7.76 -4.93
CA ASP A 29 2.65 8.14 -6.21
C ASP A 29 1.14 7.96 -6.22
N LEU A 30 0.68 6.82 -5.69
CA LEU A 30 -0.76 6.55 -5.66
C LEU A 30 -1.47 7.52 -4.73
N ALA A 31 -0.83 7.89 -3.62
CA ALA A 31 -1.44 8.84 -2.71
C ALA A 31 -1.60 10.21 -3.36
N GLN A 32 -0.65 10.59 -4.21
CA GLN A 32 -0.78 11.86 -4.92
C GLN A 32 -1.92 11.84 -5.93
N GLU A 33 -2.14 10.68 -6.52
CA GLU A 33 -3.19 10.58 -7.54
C GLU A 33 -4.58 10.41 -6.93
N TYR A 34 -4.68 9.63 -5.86
CA TYR A 34 -5.98 9.25 -5.29
C TYR A 34 -6.26 9.87 -3.93
N GLY A 35 -5.30 10.55 -3.35
CA GLY A 35 -5.46 11.21 -2.06
C GLY A 35 -4.93 10.42 -0.88
N ILE A 36 -4.93 9.10 -0.96
CA ILE A 36 -4.42 8.25 0.11
C ILE A 36 -4.05 6.89 -0.48
N ALA A 37 -2.99 6.30 0.05
CA ALA A 37 -2.60 4.94 -0.30
C ALA A 37 -1.96 4.29 0.92
N GLU A 38 -2.08 2.98 1.01
CA GLU A 38 -1.62 2.22 2.17
C GLU A 38 -0.73 1.06 1.75
N VAL A 39 0.24 0.72 2.59
CA VAL A 39 1.07 -0.47 2.40
C VAL A 39 0.67 -1.48 3.45
N VAL A 40 0.26 -2.66 3.01
CA VAL A 40 -0.24 -3.71 3.90
C VAL A 40 0.38 -5.05 3.52
N THR A 41 0.29 -6.00 4.44
CA THR A 41 0.57 -7.39 4.13
C THR A 41 -0.62 -8.23 4.57
N TYR A 42 -0.80 -9.35 3.88
CA TYR A 42 -1.86 -10.29 4.22
C TYR A 42 -1.19 -11.59 4.62
N ALA A 43 -1.38 -12.01 5.85
CA ALA A 43 -0.87 -13.28 6.30
C ALA A 43 -1.76 -14.39 5.74
N LEU A 44 -1.17 -15.57 5.52
CA LEU A 44 -1.92 -16.68 4.96
C LEU A 44 -3.15 -17.03 5.79
N ASN A 45 -3.00 -17.04 7.07
CA ASN A 45 -4.11 -17.35 7.98
C ASN A 45 -4.32 -16.28 8.99
N GLY A 46 -3.89 -15.06 8.70
CA GLY A 46 -3.94 -14.01 9.68
C GLY A 46 -4.60 -12.77 9.17
N PRO A 47 -4.64 -11.77 10.01
CA PRO A 47 -5.28 -10.52 9.64
C PRO A 47 -4.41 -9.69 8.69
N ARG A 48 -5.04 -8.73 8.09
CA ARG A 48 -4.38 -7.70 7.31
C ARG A 48 -3.55 -6.84 8.26
N VAL A 49 -2.29 -6.61 7.91
CA VAL A 49 -1.39 -5.81 8.74
C VAL A 49 -1.02 -4.54 7.98
N LEU A 50 -1.35 -3.40 8.54
CA LEU A 50 -1.04 -2.12 7.95
C LEU A 50 0.37 -1.70 8.37
N HIS A 51 1.23 -1.44 7.40
CA HIS A 51 2.60 -1.00 7.68
C HIS A 51 2.70 0.52 7.69
N GLY A 52 1.83 1.19 6.97
CA GLY A 52 1.83 2.63 6.94
C GLY A 52 1.02 3.14 5.77
N SER A 53 0.89 4.45 5.69
CA SER A 53 0.12 5.05 4.62
C SER A 53 0.66 6.43 4.31
N TYR A 54 0.38 6.90 3.10
CA TYR A 54 0.61 8.27 2.70
C TYR A 54 -0.72 8.92 2.41
N THR A 55 -0.85 10.17 2.81
CA THR A 55 -2.03 10.94 2.54
C THR A 55 -1.60 12.24 1.88
N ASP A 56 -2.18 12.54 0.75
CA ASP A 56 -1.91 13.80 0.07
C ASP A 56 -2.88 14.83 0.60
N LYS A 57 -2.38 15.70 1.49
CA LYS A 57 -3.21 16.71 2.05
C LYS A 57 -2.70 18.01 1.65
N ASP A 58 -3.41 18.78 1.10
CA ASP A 58 -2.96 20.04 0.71
C ASP A 58 -3.35 21.16 1.45
#